data_8b8e1312229b3d6a1c1a7051bf518a0d
#
_entry.id   8b8e1312229b3d6a1c1a7051bf518a0d
#
_cell.length_a   1.000
_cell.length_b   1.000
_cell.length_c   1.000
_cell.angle_alpha   90.00
_cell.angle_beta   90.00
_cell.angle_gamma   90.00
#
_symmetry.space_group_name_H-M   'P 1'
#
loop_
_entity.id
_entity.type
_entity.pdbx_description
1 polymer ?
#
loop_
_entity_poly.entity_id
_entity_poly.type
_entity_poly.pdbx_seq_one_letter_code
_entity_poly.pdbx_strand_id
1 'polypeptide(L)'
;MENGSVACDHYNLFPQDIRLMKDIGVSTYRFSLAWPRMFPTGDKQREQRGFDFYSRLIDALLEADIKPLATLYHWDLPQALQDKGGWYNRDTAYRLADYAEHMAKAFGDRIGHWTTLNEPWTFCWSGHASGEDAPGLRDGAKGGLCASHHALLGHGLAVPRI
;
A
#
# COMPACT_ATOMS: atom_id res chain seq x y z
N MET A 1 -13.98 -14.56 -16.78
CA MET A 1 -13.52 -13.24 -16.24
C MET A 1 -12.15 -13.50 -15.63
N GLU A 2 -11.13 -12.84 -16.09
CA GLU A 2 -9.78 -12.91 -15.52
C GLU A 2 -9.78 -12.24 -14.14
N ASN A 3 -8.97 -12.74 -13.21
CA ASN A 3 -8.82 -12.19 -11.88
C ASN A 3 -7.38 -12.35 -11.37
N GLY A 4 -7.02 -11.66 -10.30
CA GLY A 4 -5.69 -11.68 -9.70
C GLY A 4 -5.50 -12.69 -8.57
N SER A 5 -6.33 -13.73 -8.47
CA SER A 5 -6.31 -14.66 -7.33
C SER A 5 -4.99 -15.43 -7.16
N VAL A 6 -4.28 -15.67 -8.24
CA VAL A 6 -2.95 -16.30 -8.22
C VAL A 6 -1.89 -15.32 -8.73
N ALA A 7 -2.10 -14.73 -9.92
CA ALA A 7 -1.16 -13.82 -10.58
C ALA A 7 0.28 -14.39 -10.58
N CYS A 8 1.28 -13.64 -10.11
CA CYS A 8 2.66 -14.11 -9.97
C CYS A 8 2.91 -14.89 -8.68
N ASP A 9 1.91 -15.07 -7.83
CA ASP A 9 1.96 -15.80 -6.57
C ASP A 9 3.12 -15.38 -5.64
N HIS A 10 3.44 -14.10 -5.62
CA HIS A 10 4.55 -13.56 -4.84
C HIS A 10 4.46 -13.92 -3.35
N TYR A 11 3.25 -14.05 -2.79
CA TYR A 11 3.02 -14.42 -1.40
C TYR A 11 3.71 -15.76 -1.04
N ASN A 12 3.72 -16.71 -1.95
CA ASN A 12 4.35 -18.02 -1.75
C ASN A 12 5.76 -18.08 -2.37
N LEU A 13 5.99 -17.37 -3.47
CA LEU A 13 7.21 -17.47 -4.28
C LEU A 13 8.29 -16.43 -3.92
N PHE A 14 8.03 -15.47 -3.00
CA PHE A 14 9.00 -14.43 -2.67
C PHE A 14 10.41 -14.94 -2.31
N PRO A 15 10.60 -16.13 -1.65
CA PRO A 15 11.94 -16.62 -1.39
C PRO A 15 12.72 -16.98 -2.66
N GLN A 16 12.00 -17.40 -3.72
CA GLN A 16 12.60 -17.66 -5.04
C GLN A 16 12.90 -16.34 -5.76
N ASP A 17 11.96 -15.39 -5.70
CA ASP A 17 12.10 -14.07 -6.31
C ASP A 17 13.32 -13.34 -5.73
N ILE A 18 13.52 -13.40 -4.41
CA ILE A 18 14.68 -12.77 -3.74
C ILE A 18 16.00 -13.44 -4.19
N ARG A 19 16.04 -14.75 -4.35
CA ARG A 19 17.24 -15.43 -4.90
C ARG A 19 17.56 -14.93 -6.32
N LEU A 20 16.54 -14.82 -7.18
CA LEU A 20 16.71 -14.29 -8.54
C LEU A 20 17.18 -12.83 -8.50
N MET A 21 16.62 -11.99 -7.64
CA MET A 21 17.06 -10.59 -7.47
C MET A 21 18.53 -10.52 -7.04
N LYS A 22 18.96 -11.38 -6.13
CA LYS A 22 20.36 -11.47 -5.70
C LYS A 22 21.28 -11.90 -6.84
N ASP A 23 20.88 -12.90 -7.62
CA ASP A 23 21.68 -13.45 -8.73
C ASP A 23 21.89 -12.40 -9.84
N ILE A 24 20.93 -11.52 -10.08
CA ILE A 24 21.03 -10.42 -11.06
C ILE A 24 21.63 -9.14 -10.48
N GLY A 25 21.99 -9.11 -9.19
CA GLY A 25 22.68 -8.00 -8.54
C GLY A 25 21.79 -6.84 -8.14
N VAL A 26 20.52 -7.08 -7.81
CA VAL A 26 19.61 -6.03 -7.30
C VAL A 26 20.08 -5.58 -5.92
N SER A 27 20.24 -4.28 -5.72
CA SER A 27 20.67 -3.68 -4.45
C SER A 27 19.52 -3.12 -3.61
N THR A 28 18.36 -2.88 -4.23
CA THR A 28 17.16 -2.33 -3.56
C THR A 28 15.92 -2.91 -4.21
N TYR A 29 14.97 -3.36 -3.38
CA TYR A 29 13.69 -3.85 -3.84
C TYR A 29 12.55 -2.99 -3.29
N ARG A 30 11.75 -2.41 -4.21
CA ARG A 30 10.54 -1.68 -3.86
C ARG A 30 9.35 -2.62 -3.90
N PHE A 31 8.59 -2.67 -2.81
CA PHE A 31 7.33 -3.43 -2.72
C PHE A 31 6.28 -2.61 -1.99
N SER A 32 5.01 -2.97 -2.16
CA SER A 32 3.92 -2.36 -1.43
C SER A 32 3.46 -3.22 -0.26
N LEU A 33 3.06 -2.54 0.82
CA LEU A 33 2.37 -3.16 1.94
C LEU A 33 0.86 -3.12 1.65
N ALA A 34 0.21 -4.28 1.53
CA ALA A 34 -1.22 -4.35 1.26
C ALA A 34 -2.01 -3.98 2.52
N TRP A 35 -2.59 -2.77 2.54
CA TRP A 35 -3.36 -2.28 3.68
C TRP A 35 -4.47 -3.25 4.10
N PRO A 36 -5.30 -3.81 3.17
CA PRO A 36 -6.33 -4.79 3.56
C PRO A 36 -5.76 -6.10 4.13
N ARG A 37 -4.51 -6.45 3.80
CA ARG A 37 -3.85 -7.62 4.38
C ARG A 37 -3.41 -7.39 5.83
N MET A 38 -3.09 -6.16 6.18
CA MET A 38 -2.63 -5.76 7.51
C MET A 38 -3.81 -5.38 8.42
N PHE A 39 -4.77 -4.64 7.87
CA PHE A 39 -5.96 -4.15 8.55
C PHE A 39 -7.19 -4.31 7.62
N PRO A 40 -7.85 -5.47 7.61
CA PRO A 40 -8.97 -5.75 6.70
C PRO A 40 -10.13 -4.75 6.81
N THR A 41 -10.36 -4.19 8.00
CA THR A 41 -11.37 -3.16 8.25
C THR A 41 -10.88 -1.73 8.04
N GLY A 42 -9.59 -1.57 7.69
CA GLY A 42 -8.95 -0.27 7.47
C GLY A 42 -8.63 0.52 8.75
N ASP A 43 -8.89 -0.07 9.92
CA ASP A 43 -8.68 0.56 11.21
C ASP A 43 -7.88 -0.33 12.19
N LYS A 44 -8.33 -0.44 13.45
CA LYS A 44 -7.58 -1.09 14.54
C LYS A 44 -7.54 -2.62 14.50
N GLN A 45 -8.32 -3.28 13.65
CA GLN A 45 -8.34 -4.74 13.59
C GLN A 45 -7.12 -5.28 12.83
N ARG A 46 -6.06 -5.59 13.57
CA ARG A 46 -4.81 -6.12 13.04
C ARG A 46 -4.97 -7.58 12.61
N GLU A 47 -4.52 -7.91 11.39
CA GLU A 47 -4.40 -9.29 10.91
C GLU A 47 -2.95 -9.76 11.02
N GLN A 48 -2.66 -10.57 12.02
CA GLN A 48 -1.29 -11.00 12.35
C GLN A 48 -0.59 -11.70 11.19
N ARG A 49 -1.30 -12.51 10.40
CA ARG A 49 -0.72 -13.21 9.24
C ARG A 49 -0.14 -12.25 8.19
N GLY A 50 -0.73 -11.06 8.04
CA GLY A 50 -0.20 -10.02 7.16
C GLY A 50 1.14 -9.49 7.67
N PHE A 51 1.23 -9.19 8.97
CA PHE A 51 2.47 -8.75 9.61
C PHE A 51 3.56 -9.81 9.54
N ASP A 52 3.24 -11.07 9.80
CA ASP A 52 4.19 -12.18 9.73
C ASP A 52 4.74 -12.38 8.31
N PHE A 53 3.89 -12.22 7.29
CA PHE A 53 4.32 -12.29 5.89
C PHE A 53 5.34 -11.20 5.56
N TYR A 54 5.01 -9.94 5.84
CA TYR A 54 5.92 -8.83 5.52
C TYR A 54 7.19 -8.87 6.37
N SER A 55 7.13 -9.32 7.62
CA SER A 55 8.32 -9.52 8.43
C SER A 55 9.29 -10.51 7.77
N ARG A 56 8.79 -11.68 7.34
CA ARG A 56 9.60 -12.68 6.63
C ARG A 56 10.16 -12.16 5.30
N LEU A 57 9.38 -11.40 4.54
CA LEU A 57 9.84 -10.79 3.29
C LEU A 57 10.99 -9.81 3.54
N ILE A 58 10.83 -8.92 4.52
CA ILE A 58 11.85 -7.92 4.88
C ILE A 58 13.12 -8.59 5.37
N ASP A 59 13.01 -9.59 6.27
CA ASP A 59 14.16 -10.34 6.79
C ASP A 59 14.92 -11.04 5.65
N ALA A 60 14.22 -11.71 4.74
CA ALA A 60 14.83 -12.38 3.61
C ALA A 60 15.53 -11.41 2.62
N LEU A 61 15.00 -10.20 2.43
CA LEU A 61 15.67 -9.16 1.64
C LEU A 61 16.97 -8.72 2.30
N LEU A 62 16.94 -8.45 3.60
CA LEU A 62 18.14 -8.04 4.37
C LEU A 62 19.20 -9.15 4.40
N GLU A 63 18.82 -10.42 4.57
CA GLU A 63 19.74 -11.58 4.49
C GLU A 63 20.37 -11.71 3.09
N ALA A 64 19.69 -11.25 2.05
CA ALA A 64 20.22 -11.21 0.69
C ALA A 64 21.06 -9.96 0.37
N ASP A 65 21.24 -9.03 1.33
CA ASP A 65 21.87 -7.70 1.15
C ASP A 65 21.11 -6.81 0.17
N ILE A 66 19.78 -6.95 0.15
CA ILE A 66 18.86 -6.13 -0.68
C ILE A 66 18.11 -5.18 0.26
N LYS A 67 18.24 -3.87 0.03
CA LYS A 67 17.58 -2.85 0.84
C LYS A 67 16.07 -2.81 0.56
N PRO A 68 15.21 -2.96 1.58
CA PRO A 68 13.76 -2.82 1.40
C PRO A 68 13.37 -1.35 1.26
N LEU A 69 12.53 -1.04 0.26
CA LEU A 69 11.84 0.23 0.09
C LEU A 69 10.34 -0.04 0.08
N ALA A 70 9.62 0.41 1.10
CA ALA A 70 8.21 0.13 1.24
C ALA A 70 7.31 1.24 0.72
N THR A 71 6.29 0.87 -0.05
CA THR A 71 5.18 1.74 -0.44
C THR A 71 3.97 1.43 0.42
N LEU A 72 3.44 2.41 1.15
CA LEU A 72 2.33 2.21 2.07
C LEU A 72 1.00 1.97 1.35
N TYR A 73 0.71 2.73 0.32
CA TYR A 73 -0.53 2.62 -0.43
C TYR A 73 -0.27 2.51 -1.93
N HIS A 74 -0.65 1.36 -2.50
CA HIS A 74 -0.56 1.09 -3.93
C HIS A 74 -1.92 0.64 -4.47
N TRP A 75 -2.95 1.49 -4.21
CA TRP A 75 -4.32 1.46 -4.72
C TRP A 75 -5.29 0.48 -4.04
N ASP A 76 -4.81 -0.36 -3.15
CA ASP A 76 -5.56 -1.39 -2.44
C ASP A 76 -6.19 -0.86 -1.14
N LEU A 77 -7.23 -0.04 -1.28
CA LEU A 77 -7.99 0.45 -0.15
C LEU A 77 -8.81 -0.69 0.49
N PRO A 78 -8.80 -0.84 1.84
CA PRO A 78 -9.71 -1.77 2.49
C PRO A 78 -11.17 -1.52 2.11
N GLN A 79 -11.91 -2.58 1.71
CA GLN A 79 -13.29 -2.45 1.26
C GLN A 79 -14.18 -1.76 2.30
N ALA A 80 -13.95 -2.03 3.59
CA ALA A 80 -14.69 -1.38 4.67
C ALA A 80 -14.50 0.16 4.72
N LEU A 81 -13.40 0.69 4.21
CA LEU A 81 -13.20 2.14 4.03
C LEU A 81 -13.90 2.62 2.75
N GLN A 82 -13.85 1.82 1.67
CA GLN A 82 -14.56 2.15 0.43
C GLN A 82 -16.07 2.21 0.67
N ASP A 83 -16.63 1.30 1.44
CA ASP A 83 -18.06 1.27 1.81
C ASP A 83 -18.50 2.51 2.61
N LYS A 84 -17.54 3.18 3.26
CA LYS A 84 -17.76 4.45 3.98
C LYS A 84 -17.47 5.70 3.14
N GLY A 85 -17.29 5.53 1.83
CA GLY A 85 -17.03 6.61 0.88
C GLY A 85 -15.58 6.70 0.37
N GLY A 86 -14.69 5.81 0.79
CA GLY A 86 -13.31 5.71 0.28
C GLY A 86 -12.58 7.06 0.32
N TRP A 87 -11.92 7.42 -0.77
CA TRP A 87 -11.22 8.70 -0.88
C TRP A 87 -12.12 9.95 -0.98
N TYR A 88 -13.45 9.79 -1.06
CA TYR A 88 -14.37 10.91 -0.88
C TYR A 88 -14.61 11.24 0.59
N ASN A 89 -14.34 10.30 1.48
CA ASN A 89 -14.43 10.54 2.92
C ASN A 89 -13.09 11.05 3.45
N ARG A 90 -13.10 12.26 4.03
CA ARG A 90 -11.91 12.87 4.65
C ARG A 90 -11.27 11.99 5.73
N ASP A 91 -12.07 11.15 6.42
CA ASP A 91 -11.56 10.25 7.47
C ASP A 91 -10.53 9.23 6.91
N THR A 92 -10.63 8.86 5.63
CA THR A 92 -9.66 7.98 4.98
C THR A 92 -8.23 8.53 5.03
N ALA A 93 -8.06 9.85 4.95
CA ALA A 93 -6.76 10.50 5.10
C ALA A 93 -6.15 10.27 6.49
N TYR A 94 -6.95 10.35 7.53
CA TYR A 94 -6.51 10.08 8.91
C TYR A 94 -6.23 8.59 9.12
N ARG A 95 -7.03 7.70 8.51
CA ARG A 95 -6.77 6.25 8.55
C ARG A 95 -5.47 5.88 7.86
N LEU A 96 -5.13 6.53 6.74
CA LEU A 96 -3.83 6.33 6.09
C LEU A 96 -2.68 6.72 7.03
N ALA A 97 -2.81 7.84 7.75
CA ALA A 97 -1.79 8.27 8.70
C ALA A 97 -1.66 7.32 9.90
N ASP A 98 -2.77 6.81 10.44
CA ASP A 98 -2.76 5.79 11.49
C ASP A 98 -2.11 4.49 10.99
N TYR A 99 -2.44 4.07 9.77
CA TYR A 99 -1.82 2.91 9.11
C TYR A 99 -0.31 3.10 8.94
N ALA A 100 0.13 4.26 8.44
CA ALA A 100 1.54 4.59 8.28
C ALA A 100 2.31 4.47 9.61
N GLU A 101 1.77 5.02 10.70
CA GLU A 101 2.35 4.92 12.03
C GLU A 101 2.48 3.47 12.51
N HIS A 102 1.45 2.63 12.25
CA HIS A 102 1.51 1.22 12.61
C HIS A 102 2.59 0.47 11.82
N MET A 103 2.76 0.79 10.53
CA MET A 103 3.80 0.20 9.68
C MET A 103 5.20 0.64 10.12
N ALA A 104 5.39 1.93 10.40
CA ALA A 104 6.67 2.45 10.89
C ALA A 104 7.06 1.81 12.24
N LYS A 105 6.10 1.66 13.17
CA LYS A 105 6.34 0.96 14.45
C LYS A 105 6.67 -0.53 14.29
N ALA A 106 6.12 -1.19 13.28
CA ALA A 106 6.31 -2.62 13.08
C ALA A 106 7.60 -2.97 12.31
N PHE A 107 8.04 -2.10 11.40
CA PHE A 107 9.09 -2.41 10.43
C PHE A 107 10.15 -1.30 10.29
N GLY A 108 10.02 -0.17 10.98
CA GLY A 108 10.93 0.97 10.84
C GLY A 108 12.36 0.70 11.31
N ASP A 109 12.56 -0.33 12.11
CA ASP A 109 13.88 -0.84 12.50
C ASP A 109 14.65 -1.49 11.33
N ARG A 110 13.94 -1.91 10.27
CA ARG A 110 14.46 -2.68 9.13
C ARG A 110 14.25 -2.00 7.77
N ILE A 111 13.29 -1.07 7.66
CA ILE A 111 12.98 -0.33 6.44
C ILE A 111 13.45 1.12 6.59
N GLY A 112 14.49 1.49 5.87
CA GLY A 112 15.05 2.85 5.91
C GLY A 112 14.39 3.84 4.92
N HIS A 113 13.59 3.36 3.96
CA HIS A 113 13.00 4.21 2.91
C HIS A 113 11.52 3.89 2.71
N TRP A 114 10.68 4.93 2.73
CA TRP A 114 9.24 4.82 2.64
C TRP A 114 8.66 5.69 1.53
N THR A 115 7.67 5.17 0.84
CA THR A 115 6.80 5.91 -0.07
C THR A 115 5.38 5.86 0.47
N THR A 116 4.72 6.98 0.64
CA THR A 116 3.36 7.02 1.21
C THR A 116 2.31 6.56 0.21
N LEU A 117 2.35 7.12 -1.01
CA LEU A 117 1.39 6.87 -2.08
C LEU A 117 2.11 6.49 -3.37
N ASN A 118 1.59 5.52 -4.09
CA ASN A 118 1.99 5.28 -5.48
C ASN A 118 1.05 6.03 -6.41
N GLU A 119 1.62 6.87 -7.28
CA GLU A 119 0.91 7.56 -8.36
C GLU A 119 -0.44 8.15 -7.94
N PRO A 120 -0.48 9.13 -7.04
CA PRO A 120 -1.75 9.63 -6.50
C PRO A 120 -2.66 10.22 -7.58
N TRP A 121 -2.09 10.80 -8.65
CA TRP A 121 -2.89 11.26 -9.77
C TRP A 121 -3.65 10.10 -10.43
N THR A 122 -2.98 8.98 -10.68
CA THR A 122 -3.56 7.84 -11.39
C THR A 122 -4.78 7.30 -10.66
N PHE A 123 -4.65 6.83 -9.41
CA PHE A 123 -5.79 6.24 -8.71
C PHE A 123 -6.90 7.26 -8.39
N CYS A 124 -6.56 8.54 -8.25
CA CYS A 124 -7.57 9.57 -8.02
C CYS A 124 -8.36 9.87 -9.30
N TRP A 125 -7.70 10.01 -10.45
CA TRP A 125 -8.37 10.38 -11.70
C TRP A 125 -8.94 9.17 -12.42
N SER A 126 -8.16 8.09 -12.61
CA SER A 126 -8.66 6.88 -13.28
C SER A 126 -9.72 6.16 -12.43
N GLY A 127 -9.58 6.20 -11.10
CA GLY A 127 -10.55 5.55 -10.20
C GLY A 127 -11.81 6.37 -9.93
N HIS A 128 -11.74 7.71 -9.94
CA HIS A 128 -12.82 8.56 -9.43
C HIS A 128 -13.35 9.57 -10.47
N ALA A 129 -12.57 9.89 -11.52
CA ALA A 129 -13.02 10.80 -12.57
C ALA A 129 -13.44 10.05 -13.83
N SER A 130 -12.58 9.20 -14.42
CA SER A 130 -12.87 8.45 -15.65
C SER A 130 -13.49 7.08 -15.38
N GLY A 131 -13.21 6.46 -14.24
CA GLY A 131 -13.70 5.15 -13.86
C GLY A 131 -13.05 3.99 -14.61
N GLU A 132 -11.82 4.18 -15.10
CA GLU A 132 -11.02 3.15 -15.77
C GLU A 132 -10.44 2.16 -14.77
N ASP A 133 -10.02 2.65 -13.60
CA ASP A 133 -9.49 1.85 -12.49
C ASP A 133 -10.49 1.76 -11.33
N ALA A 134 -10.21 0.88 -10.38
CA ALA A 134 -10.98 0.81 -9.13
C ALA A 134 -10.91 2.14 -8.35
N PRO A 135 -12.00 2.58 -7.72
CA PRO A 135 -13.30 1.92 -7.52
C PRO A 135 -14.28 2.07 -8.70
N GLY A 136 -13.89 2.62 -9.82
CA GLY A 136 -14.69 2.68 -11.04
C GLY A 136 -15.74 3.80 -11.05
N LEU A 137 -15.55 4.85 -10.24
CA LEU A 137 -16.45 6.02 -10.19
C LEU A 137 -16.20 6.94 -11.39
N ARG A 138 -17.27 7.54 -11.91
CA ARG A 138 -17.23 8.39 -13.11
C ARG A 138 -17.74 9.80 -12.81
N ASP A 139 -17.22 10.40 -11.74
CA ASP A 139 -17.71 11.71 -11.26
C ASP A 139 -16.96 12.90 -11.87
N GLY A 140 -16.19 12.66 -12.93
CA GLY A 140 -15.44 13.68 -13.65
C GLY A 140 -14.43 14.42 -12.75
N ALA A 141 -14.10 15.66 -13.12
CA ALA A 141 -13.11 16.46 -12.41
C ALA A 141 -13.42 16.64 -10.91
N LYS A 142 -14.70 16.70 -10.53
CA LYS A 142 -15.10 16.84 -9.12
C LYS A 142 -14.66 15.64 -8.30
N GLY A 143 -14.88 14.44 -8.81
CA GLY A 143 -14.45 13.20 -8.15
C GLY A 143 -12.94 13.10 -8.04
N GLY A 144 -12.22 13.33 -9.15
CA GLY A 144 -10.77 13.31 -9.18
C GLY A 144 -10.15 14.32 -8.21
N LEU A 145 -10.64 15.56 -8.16
CA LEU A 145 -10.15 16.61 -7.26
C LEU A 145 -10.44 16.29 -5.79
N CYS A 146 -11.63 15.78 -5.46
CA CYS A 146 -11.99 15.39 -4.11
C CYS A 146 -11.06 14.28 -3.58
N ALA A 147 -10.88 13.21 -4.36
CA ALA A 147 -9.99 12.12 -4.02
C ALA A 147 -8.53 12.59 -3.89
N SER A 148 -8.04 13.43 -4.82
CA SER A 148 -6.68 13.99 -4.79
C SER A 148 -6.44 14.84 -3.54
N HIS A 149 -7.41 15.68 -3.15
CA HIS A 149 -7.30 16.48 -1.93
C HIS A 149 -7.12 15.62 -0.68
N HIS A 150 -7.94 14.58 -0.53
CA HIS A 150 -7.85 13.71 0.65
C HIS A 150 -6.63 12.79 0.61
N ALA A 151 -6.21 12.33 -0.57
CA ALA A 151 -4.98 11.56 -0.72
C ALA A 151 -3.75 12.39 -0.31
N LEU A 152 -3.63 13.62 -0.79
CA LEU A 152 -2.53 14.53 -0.43
C LEU A 152 -2.59 14.96 1.05
N LEU A 153 -3.77 15.16 1.60
CA LEU A 153 -3.93 15.34 3.05
C LEU A 153 -3.40 14.13 3.81
N GLY A 154 -3.77 12.91 3.39
CA GLY A 154 -3.28 11.67 3.99
C GLY A 154 -1.76 11.54 3.92
N HIS A 155 -1.15 11.90 2.79
CA HIS A 155 0.29 11.98 2.65
C HIS A 155 0.90 12.93 3.69
N GLY A 156 0.42 14.18 3.75
CA GLY A 156 0.94 15.18 4.69
C GLY A 156 0.79 14.78 6.16
N LEU A 157 -0.28 14.05 6.51
CA LEU A 157 -0.49 13.52 7.86
C LEU A 157 0.37 12.28 8.17
N ALA A 158 0.70 11.47 7.15
CA ALA A 158 1.48 10.25 7.31
C ALA A 158 2.98 10.52 7.50
N VAL A 159 3.55 11.49 6.75
CA VAL A 159 5.00 11.79 6.77
C VAL A 159 5.57 11.99 8.17
N PRO A 160 4.97 12.81 9.07
CA PRO A 160 5.53 13.00 10.42
C PRO A 160 5.33 11.80 11.36
N ARG A 161 4.69 10.72 10.91
CA ARG A 161 4.42 9.51 11.71
C ARG A 161 5.29 8.33 11.31
N ILE A 162 6.07 8.48 10.24
CA ILE A 162 7.06 7.53 9.75
C ILE A 162 8.45 7.90 10.30
#